data_f3fd5e2219856491c69c3969d50f73e4
#
_entry.id   f3fd5e2219856491c69c3969d50f73e4
#
_cell.length_a   1.000
_cell.length_b   1.000
_cell.length_c   1.000
_cell.angle_alpha   90.00
_cell.angle_beta   90.00
_cell.angle_gamma   90.00
#
_symmetry.space_group_name_H-M   'P 1'
#
loop_
_entity.id
_entity.type
_entity.pdbx_description
1 polymer ?
#
loop_
_entity_poly.entity_id
_entity_poly.type
_entity_poly.pdbx_seq_one_letter_code
_entity_poly.pdbx_strand_id
1 'polypeptide(L)'
;MKKFNGRQALLLAFAISTVSLCTALGSAVFVRAIAKKSPIRETRNANNQTIAEGRRIFVRHCVECHGFDARGEEGPDLHNLRAGDRLIRQIITGGIKEEMPAYSKALDEAEVQALIAYLKTLRS
;
A
#
# COMPACT_ATOMS: atom_id res chain seq x y z
N MET A 1 50.85 -17.94 45.42
CA MET A 1 50.13 -18.20 44.15
C MET A 1 49.28 -19.48 44.34
N LYS A 2 47.96 -19.37 44.40
CA LYS A 2 47.08 -20.54 44.53
C LYS A 2 46.94 -21.24 43.17
N LYS A 3 47.39 -22.52 43.11
CA LYS A 3 47.20 -23.38 41.96
C LYS A 3 45.70 -23.74 41.84
N PHE A 4 45.02 -23.30 40.84
CA PHE A 4 43.66 -23.71 40.53
C PHE A 4 43.62 -25.17 40.08
N ASN A 5 42.78 -25.99 40.67
CA ASN A 5 42.59 -27.38 40.27
C ASN A 5 41.86 -27.42 38.90
N GLY A 6 42.24 -28.34 38.03
CA GLY A 6 41.68 -28.48 36.68
C GLY A 6 40.13 -28.51 36.61
N ARG A 7 39.48 -29.03 37.66
CA ARG A 7 38.02 -29.06 37.78
C ARG A 7 37.40 -27.65 37.91
N GLN A 8 38.10 -26.71 38.61
CA GLN A 8 37.65 -25.32 38.79
C GLN A 8 37.83 -24.51 37.50
N ALA A 9 38.89 -24.79 36.73
CA ALA A 9 39.12 -24.17 35.43
C ALA A 9 38.05 -24.62 34.42
N LEU A 10 37.66 -25.91 34.44
CA LEU A 10 36.63 -26.44 33.58
C LEU A 10 35.24 -25.85 33.84
N LEU A 11 34.87 -25.70 35.11
CA LEU A 11 33.60 -25.07 35.52
C LEU A 11 33.50 -23.60 35.13
N LEU A 12 34.59 -22.84 35.24
CA LEU A 12 34.65 -21.46 34.81
C LEU A 12 34.53 -21.33 33.28
N ALA A 13 35.12 -22.24 32.50
CA ALA A 13 35.03 -22.27 31.04
C ALA A 13 33.58 -22.53 30.58
N PHE A 14 32.87 -23.47 31.21
CA PHE A 14 31.46 -23.71 30.92
C PHE A 14 30.56 -22.54 31.30
N ALA A 15 30.79 -21.86 32.41
CA ALA A 15 29.99 -20.70 32.82
C ALA A 15 30.14 -19.53 31.83
N ILE A 16 31.34 -19.25 31.33
CA ILE A 16 31.60 -18.19 30.36
C ILE A 16 30.95 -18.52 29.01
N SER A 17 30.99 -19.80 28.57
CA SER A 17 30.42 -20.26 27.32
C SER A 17 28.87 -20.11 27.28
N THR A 18 28.20 -20.47 28.38
CA THR A 18 26.74 -20.36 28.46
C THR A 18 26.22 -18.92 28.50
N VAL A 19 26.93 -18.02 29.18
CA VAL A 19 26.58 -16.58 29.19
C VAL A 19 26.74 -15.96 27.80
N SER A 20 27.81 -16.31 27.07
CA SER A 20 28.04 -15.80 25.72
C SER A 20 26.97 -16.27 24.72
N LEU A 21 26.47 -17.51 24.84
CA LEU A 21 25.42 -18.03 23.96
C LEU A 21 24.08 -17.39 24.23
N CYS A 22 23.73 -17.10 25.49
CA CYS A 22 22.47 -16.43 25.84
C CYS A 22 22.42 -14.97 25.33
N THR A 23 23.56 -14.25 25.35
CA THR A 23 23.60 -12.87 24.85
C THR A 23 23.46 -12.81 23.31
N ALA A 24 24.02 -13.77 22.58
CA ALA A 24 23.90 -13.83 21.12
C ALA A 24 22.46 -14.14 20.65
N LEU A 25 21.76 -15.04 21.33
CA LEU A 25 20.38 -15.39 21.00
C LEU A 25 19.37 -14.30 21.42
N GLY A 26 19.60 -13.65 22.55
CA GLY A 26 18.75 -12.55 23.03
C GLY A 26 18.78 -11.33 22.11
N SER A 27 19.94 -10.97 21.57
CA SER A 27 20.10 -9.83 20.67
C SER A 27 19.40 -10.04 19.32
N ALA A 28 19.40 -11.26 18.77
CA ALA A 28 18.77 -11.57 17.49
C ALA A 28 17.23 -11.51 17.57
N VAL A 29 16.65 -11.91 18.72
CA VAL A 29 15.19 -11.84 18.94
C VAL A 29 14.74 -10.40 19.18
N PHE A 30 15.54 -9.61 19.90
CA PHE A 30 15.19 -8.22 20.21
C PHE A 30 15.21 -7.33 18.96
N VAL A 31 16.19 -7.49 18.05
CA VAL A 31 16.26 -6.71 16.81
C VAL A 31 15.11 -7.06 15.85
N ARG A 32 14.64 -8.31 15.82
CA ARG A 32 13.46 -8.68 15.00
C ARG A 32 12.14 -8.12 15.52
N ALA A 33 12.02 -7.88 16.83
CA ALA A 33 10.81 -7.31 17.42
C ALA A 33 10.61 -5.81 17.07
N ILE A 34 11.69 -5.07 16.77
CA ILE A 34 11.64 -3.63 16.46
C ILE A 34 11.29 -3.39 14.98
N ALA A 35 11.43 -4.38 14.12
CA ALA A 35 11.07 -4.30 12.70
C ALA A 35 9.57 -4.46 12.44
N LYS A 36 8.70 -4.26 13.43
CA LYS A 36 7.25 -4.26 13.26
C LYS A 36 6.86 -3.03 12.44
N LYS A 37 6.70 -3.25 11.14
CA LYS A 37 6.29 -2.27 10.13
C LYS A 37 5.15 -1.40 10.67
N SER A 38 5.37 -0.09 10.74
CA SER A 38 4.40 0.84 11.29
C SER A 38 3.07 0.74 10.52
N PRO A 39 1.91 0.55 11.18
CA PRO A 39 0.62 0.40 10.50
C PRO A 39 0.29 1.61 9.61
N ILE A 40 0.72 2.81 9.97
CA ILE A 40 0.55 4.03 9.17
C ILE A 40 1.27 3.93 7.82
N ARG A 41 2.46 3.35 7.77
CA ARG A 41 3.23 3.18 6.53
C ARG A 41 2.58 2.15 5.61
N GLU A 42 1.99 1.11 6.18
CA GLU A 42 1.30 0.07 5.43
C GLU A 42 0.01 0.58 4.80
N THR A 43 -0.81 1.30 5.55
CA THR A 43 -2.03 1.96 5.06
C THR A 43 -1.72 2.97 3.95
N ARG A 44 -0.66 3.77 4.09
CA ARG A 44 -0.24 4.72 3.05
C ARG A 44 0.20 4.01 1.78
N ASN A 45 0.94 2.92 1.89
CA ASN A 45 1.36 2.13 0.74
C ASN A 45 0.17 1.49 0.02
N ALA A 46 -0.79 0.93 0.75
CA ALA A 46 -2.02 0.37 0.18
C ALA A 46 -2.82 1.45 -0.57
N ASN A 47 -2.99 2.64 0.02
CA ASN A 47 -3.68 3.74 -0.65
C ASN A 47 -2.97 4.18 -1.94
N ASN A 48 -1.64 4.32 -1.91
CA ASN A 48 -0.88 4.68 -3.10
C ASN A 48 -0.98 3.63 -4.22
N GLN A 49 -1.02 2.34 -3.87
CA GLN A 49 -1.23 1.26 -4.83
C GLN A 49 -2.62 1.32 -5.46
N THR A 50 -3.66 1.57 -4.67
CA THR A 50 -5.03 1.74 -5.14
C THR A 50 -5.14 2.92 -6.12
N ILE A 51 -4.55 4.07 -5.80
CA ILE A 51 -4.52 5.24 -6.68
C ILE A 51 -3.77 4.95 -7.99
N ALA A 52 -2.63 4.25 -7.91
CA ALA A 52 -1.86 3.88 -9.09
C ALA A 52 -2.63 2.92 -10.01
N GLU A 53 -3.40 1.99 -9.44
CA GLU A 53 -4.29 1.13 -10.21
C GLU A 53 -5.42 1.92 -10.86
N GLY A 54 -6.08 2.80 -10.11
CA GLY A 54 -7.09 3.71 -10.66
C GLY A 54 -6.58 4.53 -11.85
N ARG A 55 -5.33 5.01 -11.77
CA ARG A 55 -4.70 5.69 -12.91
C ARG A 55 -4.51 4.79 -14.12
N ARG A 56 -4.14 3.51 -13.94
CA ARG A 56 -4.02 2.57 -15.07
C ARG A 56 -5.36 2.31 -15.73
N ILE A 57 -6.41 2.17 -14.94
CA ILE A 57 -7.78 1.98 -15.44
C ILE A 57 -8.22 3.23 -16.22
N PHE A 58 -7.97 4.42 -15.68
CA PHE A 58 -8.24 5.69 -16.36
C PHE A 58 -7.57 5.75 -17.74
N VAL A 59 -6.26 5.46 -17.79
CA VAL A 59 -5.52 5.46 -19.07
C VAL A 59 -6.06 4.46 -20.07
N ARG A 60 -6.58 3.34 -19.62
CA ARG A 60 -7.11 2.28 -20.51
C ARG A 60 -8.50 2.58 -21.04
N HIS A 61 -9.34 3.25 -20.27
CA HIS A 61 -10.77 3.32 -20.56
C HIS A 61 -11.37 4.73 -20.67
N CYS A 62 -10.65 5.75 -20.19
CA CYS A 62 -11.24 7.09 -19.99
C CYS A 62 -10.52 8.18 -20.79
N VAL A 63 -9.25 8.03 -21.13
CA VAL A 63 -8.44 9.08 -21.77
C VAL A 63 -8.95 9.49 -23.16
N GLU A 64 -9.58 8.57 -23.88
CA GLU A 64 -10.10 8.86 -25.21
C GLU A 64 -11.11 10.01 -25.21
N CYS A 65 -11.95 10.09 -24.17
CA CYS A 65 -12.94 11.15 -24.02
C CYS A 65 -12.51 12.26 -23.05
N HIS A 66 -11.76 11.91 -21.98
CA HIS A 66 -11.44 12.87 -20.92
C HIS A 66 -10.02 13.47 -21.01
N GLY A 67 -9.21 13.07 -22.03
CA GLY A 67 -7.84 13.51 -22.19
C GLY A 67 -6.85 12.85 -21.20
N PHE A 68 -5.58 12.82 -21.54
CA PHE A 68 -4.52 12.24 -20.71
C PHE A 68 -4.31 12.96 -19.38
N ASP A 69 -4.61 14.23 -19.34
CA ASP A 69 -4.54 15.08 -18.16
C ASP A 69 -5.89 15.19 -17.41
N ALA A 70 -6.92 14.47 -17.91
CA ALA A 70 -8.29 14.47 -17.38
C ALA A 70 -8.95 15.87 -17.38
N ARG A 71 -8.52 16.80 -18.23
CA ARG A 71 -9.11 18.15 -18.35
C ARG A 71 -10.25 18.24 -19.34
N GLY A 72 -10.55 17.15 -20.01
CA GLY A 72 -11.61 17.05 -21.00
C GLY A 72 -11.09 17.21 -22.43
N GLU A 73 -11.67 16.43 -23.31
CA GLU A 73 -11.58 16.55 -24.77
C GLU A 73 -12.99 16.50 -25.33
N GLU A 74 -13.54 15.31 -25.58
CA GLU A 74 -14.97 15.11 -25.88
C GLU A 74 -15.81 15.09 -24.59
N GLY A 75 -15.26 14.53 -23.49
CA GLY A 75 -15.88 14.50 -22.18
C GLY A 75 -15.49 15.71 -21.31
N PRO A 76 -16.16 15.91 -20.16
CA PRO A 76 -15.89 17.03 -19.26
C PRO A 76 -14.57 16.92 -18.52
N ASP A 77 -14.07 18.05 -17.99
CA ASP A 77 -12.97 18.10 -17.02
C ASP A 77 -13.31 17.36 -15.74
N LEU A 78 -12.44 16.46 -15.31
CA LEU A 78 -12.60 15.62 -14.12
C LEU A 78 -11.81 16.14 -12.90
N HIS A 79 -11.22 17.34 -12.99
CA HIS A 79 -10.55 17.95 -11.86
C HIS A 79 -11.53 18.50 -10.84
N ASN A 80 -11.13 18.49 -9.57
CA ASN A 80 -11.92 19.06 -8.47
C ASN A 80 -13.36 18.56 -8.40
N LEU A 81 -13.60 17.30 -8.75
CA LEU A 81 -14.93 16.70 -8.68
C LEU A 81 -15.55 16.86 -7.29
N ARG A 82 -16.67 17.59 -7.22
CA ARG A 82 -17.45 17.77 -5.98
C ARG A 82 -18.45 16.63 -5.75
N ALA A 83 -18.68 15.81 -6.75
CA ALA A 83 -19.55 14.64 -6.67
C ALA A 83 -19.07 13.66 -5.59
N GLY A 84 -19.99 13.11 -4.84
CA GLY A 84 -19.71 12.03 -3.88
C GLY A 84 -19.38 10.72 -4.60
N ASP A 85 -18.62 9.85 -3.95
CA ASP A 85 -18.15 8.59 -4.52
C ASP A 85 -19.27 7.70 -5.05
N ARG A 86 -20.43 7.72 -4.38
CA ARG A 86 -21.62 6.99 -4.82
C ARG A 86 -22.11 7.47 -6.20
N LEU A 87 -22.17 8.78 -6.43
CA LEU A 87 -22.62 9.34 -7.70
C LEU A 87 -21.60 9.05 -8.81
N ILE A 88 -20.29 9.22 -8.54
CA ILE A 88 -19.23 8.90 -9.48
C ILE A 88 -19.34 7.42 -9.88
N ARG A 89 -19.51 6.51 -8.93
CA ARG A 89 -19.73 5.09 -9.17
C ARG A 89 -20.92 4.84 -10.09
N GLN A 90 -22.08 5.43 -9.80
CA GLN A 90 -23.27 5.27 -10.61
C GLN A 90 -23.05 5.71 -12.05
N ILE A 91 -22.34 6.81 -12.27
CA ILE A 91 -22.00 7.29 -13.61
C ILE A 91 -21.04 6.33 -14.31
N ILE A 92 -19.98 5.87 -13.64
CA ILE A 92 -19.02 4.93 -14.25
C ILE A 92 -19.71 3.61 -14.62
N THR A 93 -20.51 3.04 -13.72
CA THR A 93 -21.12 1.72 -13.95
C THR A 93 -22.32 1.78 -14.89
N GLY A 94 -23.13 2.83 -14.79
CA GLY A 94 -24.36 3.00 -15.57
C GLY A 94 -24.19 3.75 -16.88
N GLY A 95 -23.11 4.53 -17.00
CA GLY A 95 -22.92 5.44 -18.14
C GLY A 95 -23.89 6.63 -18.13
N ILE A 96 -23.79 7.44 -19.17
CA ILE A 96 -24.75 8.52 -19.49
C ILE A 96 -25.18 8.28 -20.93
N LYS A 97 -26.48 8.19 -21.15
CA LYS A 97 -27.03 7.85 -22.46
C LYS A 97 -26.49 8.82 -23.54
N GLU A 98 -25.92 8.25 -24.62
CA GLU A 98 -25.37 8.95 -25.77
C GLU A 98 -24.11 9.79 -25.48
N GLU A 99 -23.65 9.90 -24.22
CA GLU A 99 -22.48 10.71 -23.83
C GLU A 99 -21.34 9.86 -23.27
N MET A 100 -21.63 8.90 -22.39
CA MET A 100 -20.62 8.08 -21.74
C MET A 100 -21.03 6.62 -21.67
N PRO A 101 -20.23 5.66 -22.14
CA PRO A 101 -20.54 4.25 -22.07
C PRO A 101 -20.60 3.73 -20.62
N ALA A 102 -21.40 2.68 -20.40
CA ALA A 102 -21.47 1.99 -19.12
C ALA A 102 -20.32 0.98 -18.99
N TYR A 103 -19.60 1.04 -17.86
CA TYR A 103 -18.43 0.19 -17.60
C TYR A 103 -18.71 -0.98 -16.65
N SER A 104 -19.94 -1.23 -16.25
CA SER A 104 -20.31 -2.34 -15.33
C SER A 104 -19.94 -3.74 -15.80
N LYS A 105 -19.72 -3.94 -17.12
CA LYS A 105 -19.27 -5.21 -17.69
C LYS A 105 -17.75 -5.30 -17.85
N ALA A 106 -17.08 -4.16 -17.87
CA ALA A 106 -15.63 -4.05 -18.12
C ALA A 106 -14.81 -3.88 -16.84
N LEU A 107 -15.41 -3.32 -15.80
CA LEU A 107 -14.75 -3.04 -14.52
C LEU A 107 -15.49 -3.73 -13.38
N ASP A 108 -14.75 -4.38 -12.50
CA ASP A 108 -15.27 -4.91 -11.25
C ASP A 108 -15.36 -3.83 -10.17
N GLU A 109 -15.92 -4.18 -9.00
CA GLU A 109 -16.13 -3.24 -7.90
C GLU A 109 -14.82 -2.68 -7.33
N ALA A 110 -13.76 -3.48 -7.28
CA ALA A 110 -12.46 -3.03 -6.77
C ALA A 110 -11.79 -2.06 -7.76
N GLU A 111 -11.92 -2.31 -9.06
CA GLU A 111 -11.44 -1.44 -10.13
C GLU A 111 -12.19 -0.10 -10.15
N VAL A 112 -13.50 -0.12 -9.99
CA VAL A 112 -14.30 1.11 -9.87
C VAL A 112 -13.90 1.91 -8.64
N GLN A 113 -13.66 1.24 -7.51
CA GLN A 113 -13.19 1.91 -6.29
C GLN A 113 -11.80 2.52 -6.48
N ALA A 114 -10.89 1.82 -7.15
CA ALA A 114 -9.55 2.32 -7.46
C ALA A 114 -9.61 3.54 -8.40
N LEU A 115 -10.46 3.48 -9.41
CA LEU A 115 -10.69 4.60 -10.34
C LEU A 115 -11.21 5.83 -9.59
N ILE A 116 -12.21 5.68 -8.71
CA ILE A 116 -12.72 6.78 -7.88
C ILE A 116 -11.62 7.37 -7.01
N ALA A 117 -10.80 6.53 -6.38
CA ALA A 117 -9.68 6.98 -5.56
C ALA A 117 -8.69 7.84 -6.37
N TYR A 118 -8.37 7.44 -7.59
CA TYR A 118 -7.54 8.22 -8.50
C TYR A 118 -8.20 9.55 -8.89
N LEU A 119 -9.46 9.55 -9.34
CA LEU A 119 -10.19 10.76 -9.75
C LEU A 119 -10.24 11.81 -8.61
N LYS A 120 -10.37 11.38 -7.37
CA LYS A 120 -10.35 12.26 -6.18
C LYS A 120 -8.97 12.88 -5.92
N THR A 121 -7.90 12.40 -6.55
CA THR A 121 -6.57 13.03 -6.46
C THR A 121 -6.38 14.17 -7.46
N LEU A 122 -7.23 14.26 -8.50
CA LEU A 122 -7.13 15.27 -9.54
C LEU A 122 -7.56 16.64 -9.00
N ARG A 123 -6.59 17.52 -8.83
CA ARG A 123 -6.78 18.88 -8.35
C ARG A 123 -6.10 19.88 -9.29
N SER A 124 -6.71 21.04 -9.45
CA SER A 124 -6.13 22.16 -10.19
C SER A 124 -5.10 22.88 -9.36
#